data_f5bc79b6869da718c42990c6de84b85a
#
_entry.id   f5bc79b6869da718c42990c6de84b85a
#
_cell.length_a   1.000
_cell.length_b   1.000
_cell.length_c   1.000
_cell.angle_alpha   90.00
_cell.angle_beta   90.00
_cell.angle_gamma   90.00
#
_symmetry.space_group_name_H-M   'P 1'
#
loop_
_entity.id
_entity.type
_entity.pdbx_description
1 polymer ?
#
loop_
_entity_poly.entity_id
_entity_poly.type
_entity_poly.pdbx_seq_one_letter_code
_entity_poly.pdbx_strand_id
1 'polypeptide(L)'
;VSWHEAVTGRTGEADAGLPRGVDQVTVDQYAWHGAWVVAARGACDLSSIGPLTEALGIAAREQAKVVLDASGIAFADSSLVNLLILTRRAVDLRVAAPPQQLRRLLEITGVDAIIEVRAAVDEAAAC
;
A
#
# COMPACT_ATOMS: atom_id res chain seq x y z
N VAL A 1 12.87 -9.59 8.91
CA VAL A 1 12.72 -9.11 9.35
C VAL A 1 13.32 -8.19 10.14
N SER A 2 14.35 -8.15 10.30
CA SER A 2 14.83 -7.24 11.08
C SER A 2 14.97 -5.94 10.48
N TRP A 3 14.75 -5.78 9.30
CA TRP A 3 14.85 -4.47 8.74
C TRP A 3 13.82 -3.54 9.34
N HIS A 4 12.75 -4.06 9.80
CA HIS A 4 11.80 -3.15 10.35
C HIS A 4 12.19 -2.76 11.77
N GLU A 5 13.04 -3.49 12.39
CA GLU A 5 13.53 -3.05 13.63
C GLU A 5 14.42 -1.89 13.48
N ALA A 6 15.21 -1.92 12.45
CA ALA A 6 16.08 -0.83 12.22
C ALA A 6 15.33 0.41 12.00
N VAL A 7 14.20 0.29 11.45
CA VAL A 7 13.45 1.41 11.21
C VAL A 7 12.81 1.93 12.39
N THR A 8 12.20 1.15 13.14
CA THR A 8 11.50 1.69 14.15
C THR A 8 12.35 2.04 15.18
N GLY A 9 13.10 1.35 15.39
CA GLY A 9 13.79 1.64 16.40
C GLY A 9 14.28 2.88 16.43
N ARG A 10 14.49 3.22 15.83
CA ARG A 10 14.97 4.21 15.92
C ARG A 10 14.42 5.05 15.56
N THR A 11 13.76 4.98 15.28
CA THR A 11 13.20 5.67 14.97
C THR A 11 12.92 6.47 15.47
N GLY A 12 12.93 6.56 15.88
CA GLY A 12 12.56 7.32 16.36
C GLY A 12 13.43 8.12 16.76
N GLU A 13 14.07 8.09 16.98
CA GLU A 13 14.75 8.78 17.34
C GLU A 13 15.31 9.51 16.72
N ALA A 14 15.62 9.29 16.31
CA ALA A 14 16.22 9.93 15.70
C ALA A 14 15.64 10.58 15.06
N ASP A 15 15.05 10.36 14.89
CA ASP A 15 14.53 10.96 14.26
C ASP A 15 14.33 11.88 14.50
N ALA A 16 14.43 11.79 15.21
CA ALA A 16 14.18 12.69 15.65
C ALA A 16 14.60 13.68 14.93
N GLY A 17 14.94 14.13 14.85
CA GLY A 17 15.29 15.09 14.23
C GLY A 17 15.20 14.99 12.90
N LEU A 18 14.82 14.17 12.49
CA LEU A 18 14.79 14.04 11.28
C LEU A 18 13.99 14.77 10.62
N PRO A 19 14.13 15.16 9.88
CA PRO A 19 13.50 15.99 9.16
C PRO A 19 12.43 15.60 8.80
N ARG A 20 11.89 15.93 8.90
CA ARG A 20 10.98 15.82 8.64
C ARG A 20 10.72 15.94 7.40
N GLY A 21 10.92 16.30 6.76
CA GLY A 21 10.54 16.39 5.50
C GLY A 21 10.18 15.16 4.94
N VAL A 22 10.55 14.18 5.45
CA VAL A 22 10.26 12.94 4.88
C VAL A 22 9.15 12.32 5.61
N ASP A 23 7.96 12.52 5.17
CA ASP A 23 6.82 11.95 5.82
C ASP A 23 6.59 10.54 5.30
N GLN A 24 6.42 9.63 6.20
CA GLN A 24 6.08 8.26 5.83
C GLN A 24 4.62 8.18 5.43
N VAL A 25 4.29 7.21 4.59
CA VAL A 25 2.90 6.96 4.26
C VAL A 25 2.19 6.50 5.53
N THR A 26 0.94 6.92 5.70
CA THR A 26 0.15 6.53 6.85
C THR A 26 -0.73 5.36 6.46
N VAL A 27 -0.83 4.35 7.33
CA VAL A 27 -1.55 3.12 7.01
C VAL A 27 -2.58 2.82 8.10
N ASP A 28 -3.83 2.58 7.69
CA ASP A 28 -4.86 2.08 8.58
C ASP A 28 -5.34 0.75 8.04
N GLN A 29 -5.80 -0.13 8.90
CA GLN A 29 -6.21 -1.46 8.48
C GLN A 29 -7.48 -1.87 9.18
N TYR A 30 -8.36 -2.60 8.47
CA TYR A 30 -9.59 -3.08 9.06
C TYR A 30 -10.19 -4.19 8.20
N ALA A 31 -11.09 -4.97 8.80
CA ALA A 31 -11.80 -6.01 8.06
C ALA A 31 -13.07 -5.42 7.45
N TRP A 32 -13.42 -5.84 6.24
CA TRP A 32 -14.60 -5.30 5.56
C TRP A 32 -15.12 -6.30 4.54
N HIS A 33 -16.33 -6.79 4.77
CA HIS A 33 -17.02 -7.68 3.82
C HIS A 33 -16.15 -8.87 3.37
N GLY A 34 -15.51 -9.51 4.32
CA GLY A 34 -14.72 -10.69 4.00
C GLY A 34 -13.34 -10.41 3.45
N ALA A 35 -12.94 -9.17 3.38
CA ALA A 35 -11.61 -8.80 2.92
C ALA A 35 -10.88 -8.04 4.03
N TRP A 36 -9.58 -8.00 3.92
CA TRP A 36 -8.76 -7.19 4.81
C TRP A 36 -8.35 -5.94 4.05
N VAL A 37 -8.74 -4.77 4.56
CA VAL A 37 -8.48 -3.51 3.88
C VAL A 37 -7.27 -2.84 4.50
N VAL A 38 -6.34 -2.43 3.65
CA VAL A 38 -5.18 -1.65 4.04
C VAL A 38 -5.35 -0.31 3.35
N ALA A 39 -5.55 0.74 4.12
CA ALA A 39 -5.77 2.09 3.57
C ALA A 39 -4.50 2.89 3.71
N ALA A 40 -4.00 3.44 2.62
CA ALA A 40 -2.77 4.20 2.61
C ALA A 40 -3.05 5.66 2.32
N ARG A 41 -2.35 6.56 3.00
CA ARG A 41 -2.46 7.98 2.77
C ARG A 41 -1.08 8.59 2.67
N GLY A 42 -0.91 9.50 1.73
CA GLY A 42 0.34 10.22 1.54
C GLY A 42 1.07 9.77 0.31
N ALA A 43 2.35 10.11 0.23
CA ALA A 43 3.16 9.76 -0.92
C ALA A 43 3.69 8.33 -0.78
N CYS A 44 3.62 7.57 -1.84
CA CYS A 44 4.11 6.20 -1.86
C CYS A 44 5.30 6.12 -2.81
N ASP A 45 6.41 6.68 -2.40
CA ASP A 45 7.64 6.60 -3.17
C ASP A 45 8.68 5.82 -2.38
N LEU A 46 9.85 5.66 -2.95
CA LEU A 46 10.87 4.81 -2.37
C LEU A 46 11.22 5.21 -0.94
N SER A 47 11.22 6.50 -0.65
CA SER A 47 11.64 6.96 0.67
C SER A 47 10.54 6.88 1.72
N SER A 48 9.28 6.76 1.32
CA SER A 48 8.17 6.83 2.25
C SER A 48 7.32 5.57 2.31
N ILE A 49 7.56 4.60 1.46
CA ILE A 49 6.67 3.45 1.30
C ILE A 49 6.82 2.36 2.36
N GLY A 50 7.81 2.47 3.25
CA GLY A 50 8.11 1.41 4.21
C GLY A 50 6.93 0.88 5.00
N PRO A 51 6.14 1.75 5.64
CA PRO A 51 5.02 1.24 6.44
C PRO A 51 3.99 0.47 5.61
N LEU A 52 3.76 0.88 4.37
CA LEU A 52 2.84 0.16 3.52
C LEU A 52 3.40 -1.18 3.09
N THR A 53 4.70 -1.23 2.80
CA THR A 53 5.36 -2.48 2.45
C THR A 53 5.20 -3.49 3.58
N GLU A 54 5.40 -3.04 4.81
CA GLU A 54 5.27 -3.93 5.95
C GLU A 54 3.82 -4.37 6.13
N ALA A 55 2.87 -3.46 6.04
CA ALA A 55 1.48 -3.78 6.25
C ALA A 55 0.97 -4.78 5.21
N LEU A 56 1.31 -4.55 3.95
CA LEU A 56 0.87 -5.47 2.90
C LEU A 56 1.56 -6.83 3.02
N GLY A 57 2.82 -6.85 3.45
CA GLY A 57 3.53 -8.11 3.63
C GLY A 57 2.90 -8.96 4.71
N ILE A 58 2.51 -8.35 5.83
CA ILE A 58 1.87 -9.08 6.91
C ILE A 58 0.48 -9.53 6.47
N ALA A 59 -0.28 -8.65 5.83
CA ALA A 59 -1.62 -8.99 5.40
C ALA A 59 -1.59 -10.13 4.38
N ALA A 60 -0.60 -10.15 3.51
CA ALA A 60 -0.49 -11.21 2.51
C ALA A 60 -0.26 -12.57 3.14
N ARG A 61 0.39 -12.60 4.30
CA ARG A 61 0.63 -13.87 4.98
C ARG A 61 -0.57 -14.32 5.79
N GLU A 62 -1.40 -13.40 6.25
CA GLU A 62 -2.45 -13.72 7.21
C GLU A 62 -3.85 -13.72 6.63
N GLN A 63 -4.04 -13.12 5.47
CA GLN A 63 -5.38 -12.94 4.92
C GLN A 63 -5.50 -13.63 3.57
N ALA A 64 -6.72 -13.97 3.19
CA ALA A 64 -6.95 -14.60 1.90
C ALA A 64 -7.21 -13.55 0.81
N LYS A 65 -7.78 -12.42 1.18
CA LYS A 65 -8.12 -11.35 0.25
C LYS A 65 -7.73 -10.02 0.89
N VAL A 66 -6.98 -9.21 0.17
CA VAL A 66 -6.53 -7.91 0.65
C VAL A 66 -6.95 -6.84 -0.34
N VAL A 67 -7.52 -5.76 0.16
CA VAL A 67 -7.89 -4.61 -0.65
C VAL A 67 -7.02 -3.45 -0.22
N LEU A 68 -6.30 -2.84 -1.16
CA LEU A 68 -5.60 -1.60 -0.90
C LEU A 68 -6.54 -0.46 -1.21
N ASP A 69 -6.94 0.30 -0.19
CA ASP A 69 -7.73 1.50 -0.39
C ASP A 69 -6.75 2.61 -0.73
N ALA A 70 -6.70 2.98 -1.99
CA ALA A 70 -5.72 3.92 -2.49
C ALA A 70 -6.23 5.36 -2.56
N SER A 71 -7.43 5.62 -2.03
CA SER A 71 -8.02 6.94 -2.19
C SER A 71 -7.23 8.06 -1.55
N GLY A 72 -6.44 7.76 -0.56
CA GLY A 72 -5.63 8.77 0.12
C GLY A 72 -4.21 8.90 -0.38
N ILE A 73 -3.84 8.15 -1.42
CA ILE A 73 -2.48 8.21 -1.93
C ILE A 73 -2.31 9.47 -2.75
N ALA A 74 -1.41 10.35 -2.30
CA ALA A 74 -1.19 11.63 -2.96
C ALA A 74 -0.30 11.51 -4.18
N PHE A 75 0.59 10.54 -4.18
CA PHE A 75 1.54 10.34 -5.27
C PHE A 75 2.08 8.93 -5.19
N ALA A 76 2.36 8.33 -6.33
CA ALA A 76 2.95 7.00 -6.38
C ALA A 76 3.95 6.92 -7.52
N ASP A 77 4.99 6.12 -7.32
CA ASP A 77 5.97 5.86 -8.37
C ASP A 77 6.15 4.36 -8.52
N SER A 78 7.21 3.95 -9.21
CA SER A 78 7.42 2.54 -9.49
C SER A 78 7.64 1.70 -8.23
N SER A 79 7.99 2.33 -7.11
CA SER A 79 8.11 1.58 -5.85
C SER A 79 6.78 0.98 -5.46
N LEU A 80 5.69 1.74 -5.60
CA LEU A 80 4.37 1.21 -5.30
C LEU A 80 3.97 0.16 -6.32
N VAL A 81 4.24 0.38 -7.59
CA VAL A 81 3.91 -0.59 -8.62
C VAL A 81 4.58 -1.93 -8.32
N ASN A 82 5.86 -1.89 -7.98
CA ASN A 82 6.59 -3.10 -7.68
C ASN A 82 6.02 -3.80 -6.44
N LEU A 83 5.69 -3.03 -5.42
CA LEU A 83 5.09 -3.58 -4.20
C LEU A 83 3.76 -4.27 -4.51
N LEU A 84 2.94 -3.67 -5.36
CA LEU A 84 1.65 -4.27 -5.70
C LEU A 84 1.84 -5.59 -6.44
N ILE A 85 2.79 -5.64 -7.35
CA ILE A 85 3.05 -6.88 -8.09
C ILE A 85 3.50 -7.99 -7.14
N LEU A 86 4.43 -7.67 -6.24
CA LEU A 86 4.92 -8.65 -5.30
C LEU A 86 3.82 -9.12 -4.35
N THR A 87 2.99 -8.21 -3.90
CA THR A 87 1.90 -8.55 -3.00
C THR A 87 0.88 -9.45 -3.71
N ARG A 88 0.59 -9.14 -4.97
CA ARG A 88 -0.38 -9.94 -5.73
C ARG A 88 0.07 -11.37 -5.91
N ARG A 89 1.37 -11.60 -5.96
CA ARG A 89 1.87 -12.96 -6.07
C ARG A 89 1.61 -13.77 -4.82
N ALA A 90 1.46 -13.11 -3.68
CA ALA A 90 1.32 -13.78 -2.40
C ALA A 90 -0.12 -13.88 -1.93
N VAL A 91 -1.01 -13.00 -2.43
CA VAL A 91 -2.38 -12.98 -1.94
C VAL A 91 -3.29 -12.41 -3.03
N ASP A 92 -4.58 -12.63 -2.90
CA ASP A 92 -5.56 -12.01 -3.80
C ASP A 92 -5.66 -10.54 -3.45
N LEU A 93 -4.86 -9.71 -4.12
CA LEU A 93 -4.80 -8.29 -3.89
C LEU A 93 -5.67 -7.54 -4.87
N ARG A 94 -6.42 -6.58 -4.36
CA ARG A 94 -7.25 -5.69 -5.18
C ARG A 94 -6.97 -4.26 -4.80
N VAL A 95 -7.18 -3.33 -5.74
CA VAL A 95 -6.94 -1.92 -5.51
C VAL A 95 -8.25 -1.18 -5.64
N ALA A 96 -8.56 -0.33 -4.67
CA ALA A 96 -9.80 0.42 -4.65
C ALA A 96 -9.53 1.91 -4.72
N ALA A 97 -10.33 2.62 -5.49
CA ALA A 97 -10.38 4.08 -5.54
C ALA A 97 -9.04 4.75 -5.83
N PRO A 98 -8.26 4.27 -6.80
CA PRO A 98 -6.98 4.93 -7.06
C PRO A 98 -7.20 6.33 -7.63
N PRO A 99 -6.46 7.33 -7.13
CA PRO A 99 -6.52 8.65 -7.72
C PRO A 99 -6.00 8.61 -9.15
N GLN A 100 -6.25 9.68 -9.89
CA GLN A 100 -5.95 9.68 -11.31
C GLN A 100 -4.48 9.41 -11.62
N GLN A 101 -3.57 9.98 -10.85
CA GLN A 101 -2.14 9.78 -11.09
C GLN A 101 -1.78 8.30 -10.92
N LEU A 102 -2.29 7.67 -9.90
CA LEU A 102 -2.03 6.25 -9.68
C LEU A 102 -2.74 5.40 -10.73
N ARG A 103 -3.99 5.74 -11.06
CA ARG A 103 -4.71 4.98 -12.07
C ARG A 103 -3.96 4.98 -13.39
N ARG A 104 -3.45 6.15 -13.79
CA ARG A 104 -2.69 6.24 -15.02
C ARG A 104 -1.41 5.41 -14.94
N LEU A 105 -0.74 5.42 -13.79
CA LEU A 105 0.46 4.65 -13.61
C LEU A 105 0.17 3.15 -13.74
N LEU A 106 -0.93 2.69 -13.17
CA LEU A 106 -1.31 1.28 -13.27
C LEU A 106 -1.62 0.90 -14.72
N GLU A 107 -2.22 1.82 -15.48
CA GLU A 107 -2.51 1.56 -16.89
C GLU A 107 -1.25 1.49 -17.72
N ILE A 108 -0.34 2.44 -17.53
CA ILE A 108 0.88 2.51 -18.30
C ILE A 108 1.75 1.29 -18.06
N THR A 109 1.81 0.83 -16.82
CA THR A 109 2.64 -0.32 -16.47
C THR A 109 1.95 -1.65 -16.75
N GLY A 110 0.66 -1.64 -17.06
CA GLY A 110 -0.06 -2.88 -17.31
C GLY A 110 -0.50 -3.61 -16.07
N VAL A 111 -0.29 -3.03 -14.90
CA VAL A 111 -0.64 -3.70 -13.65
C VAL A 111 -2.15 -3.88 -13.52
N ASP A 112 -2.94 -3.00 -14.12
CA ASP A 112 -4.39 -3.14 -14.06
C ASP A 112 -4.88 -4.37 -14.83
N ALA A 113 -4.03 -5.03 -15.57
CA ALA A 113 -4.40 -6.27 -16.25
C ALA A 113 -4.25 -7.48 -15.33
N ILE A 114 -3.47 -7.35 -14.26
CA ILE A 114 -3.24 -8.48 -13.35
C ILE A 114 -3.81 -8.25 -11.96
N ILE A 115 -4.17 -7.02 -11.63
CA ILE A 115 -4.75 -6.71 -10.33
C ILE A 115 -6.10 -6.07 -10.57
N GLU A 116 -7.11 -6.55 -9.85
CA GLU A 116 -8.45 -6.01 -9.98
C GLU A 116 -8.45 -4.58 -9.43
N VAL A 117 -8.93 -3.63 -10.20
CA VAL A 117 -9.01 -2.23 -9.80
C VAL A 117 -10.47 -1.80 -9.83
N ARG A 118 -10.96 -1.30 -8.71
CA ARG A 118 -12.37 -0.90 -8.60
C ARG A 118 -12.47 0.53 -8.09
N ALA A 119 -13.63 1.14 -8.28
CA ALA A 119 -13.82 2.53 -7.92
C ALA A 119 -14.03 2.72 -6.41
N ALA A 120 -14.41 1.68 -5.70
CA ALA A 120 -14.68 1.80 -4.27
C ALA A 120 -14.27 0.53 -3.54
N VAL A 121 -14.03 0.69 -2.24
CA VAL A 121 -13.65 -0.44 -1.41
C VAL A 121 -14.72 -1.51 -1.40
N ASP A 122 -16.00 -1.12 -1.36
CA ASP A 122 -17.09 -2.09 -1.36
C ASP A 122 -17.03 -2.97 -2.61
N GLU A 123 -16.78 -2.37 -3.76
CA GLU A 123 -16.71 -3.12 -4.99
C GLU A 123 -15.51 -4.05 -5.02
N ALA A 124 -14.38 -3.57 -4.54
CA ALA A 124 -13.18 -4.38 -4.53
C ALA A 124 -13.31 -5.55 -3.57
N ALA A 125 -13.92 -5.33 -2.42
CA ALA A 125 -14.08 -6.39 -1.42
C ALA A 125 -15.06 -7.46 -1.90
N ALA A 126 -16.07 -7.04 -2.66
CA ALA A 126 -17.10 -7.96 -3.11
C ALA A 126 -16.71 -8.79 -4.31
N CYS A 127 -15.71 -8.36 -5.05
CA CYS A 127 -15.35 -9.09 -6.28
C CYS A 127 -14.98 -10.55 -6.04
#